data_702ab548073068c4fd558d91aa4e1e6c
#
_entry.id   702ab548073068c4fd558d91aa4e1e6c
#
_cell.length_a   1.000
_cell.length_b   1.000
_cell.length_c   1.000
_cell.angle_alpha   90.00
_cell.angle_beta   90.00
_cell.angle_gamma   90.00
#
_symmetry.space_group_name_H-M   'P 1'
#
loop_
_entity.id
_entity.type
_entity.pdbx_description
1 polymer ?
#
loop_
_entity_poly.entity_id
_entity_poly.type
_entity_poly.pdbx_seq_one_letter_code
_entity_poly.pdbx_strand_id
1 'polypeptide(L)'
;MTKNKKKIIIIILTILLAIFIGFTLFIGSQVFNGFTNMVSREETLIGEQSYEQEFEDFAKGKEVHYINFPSSKYKHNIPALLVKQDGNKNMAVLVHGMGGTGKSLSHIMDIFLNLGYDVLAIDQRNSGNNQAPYNTFGVLESYDILDAIDIAKKEIGENGKIVLWGESYGAASSAIAAGRDDQNINYLILESPLADSNEFLDEKLREIEQKQGVPASYMKFAGNIYTMLKLHFSFDDIDASKFIKNVSKPVLITNADKDTLTPPHMGESLYKSINHNNKEIFTAKGYKHAEFPRKESDEYKNIVANFLKENKW
;
A
#
# COMPACT_ATOMS: atom_id res chain seq x y z
N MET A 1 -54.05 3.68 -23.95
CA MET A 1 -52.89 4.35 -24.55
C MET A 1 -52.64 3.73 -25.93
N THR A 2 -52.59 4.53 -26.99
CA THR A 2 -52.39 4.03 -28.36
C THR A 2 -51.00 3.43 -28.55
N LYS A 3 -50.84 2.48 -29.46
CA LYS A 3 -49.57 1.77 -29.75
C LYS A 3 -48.41 2.74 -30.04
N ASN A 4 -48.69 3.89 -30.69
CA ASN A 4 -47.71 4.93 -30.99
C ASN A 4 -47.27 5.70 -29.72
N LYS A 5 -48.18 6.02 -28.79
CA LYS A 5 -47.84 6.65 -27.51
C LYS A 5 -46.92 5.78 -26.66
N LYS A 6 -47.16 4.45 -26.64
CA LYS A 6 -46.26 3.48 -25.96
C LYS A 6 -44.87 3.46 -26.56
N LYS A 7 -44.73 3.44 -27.91
CA LYS A 7 -43.42 3.51 -28.58
C LYS A 7 -42.63 4.80 -28.25
N ILE A 8 -43.32 5.95 -28.28
CA ILE A 8 -42.68 7.24 -27.96
C ILE A 8 -42.16 7.25 -26.50
N ILE A 9 -42.95 6.75 -25.55
CA ILE A 9 -42.53 6.67 -24.13
C ILE A 9 -41.30 5.74 -23.99
N ILE A 10 -41.30 4.58 -24.65
CA ILE A 10 -40.15 3.66 -24.61
C ILE A 10 -38.88 4.36 -25.17
N ILE A 11 -38.99 5.05 -26.29
CA ILE A 11 -37.88 5.80 -26.89
C ILE A 11 -37.33 6.86 -25.90
N ILE A 12 -38.23 7.65 -25.29
CA ILE A 12 -37.84 8.67 -24.30
C ILE A 12 -37.15 8.03 -23.10
N LEU A 13 -37.69 6.95 -22.55
CA LEU A 13 -37.07 6.25 -21.43
C LEU A 13 -35.72 5.63 -21.79
N THR A 14 -35.57 5.10 -23.00
CA THR A 14 -34.27 4.60 -23.47
C THR A 14 -33.25 5.71 -23.60
N ILE A 15 -33.63 6.88 -24.12
CA ILE A 15 -32.74 8.06 -24.22
C ILE A 15 -32.35 8.55 -22.82
N LEU A 16 -33.30 8.68 -21.90
CA LEU A 16 -33.03 9.10 -20.53
C LEU A 16 -32.09 8.11 -19.81
N LEU A 17 -32.31 6.82 -20.01
CA LEU A 17 -31.44 5.77 -19.47
C LEU A 17 -30.01 5.88 -20.04
N ALA A 18 -29.90 6.08 -21.35
CA ALA A 18 -28.58 6.26 -21.99
C ALA A 18 -27.83 7.49 -21.46
N ILE A 19 -28.56 8.61 -21.27
CA ILE A 19 -27.99 9.84 -20.66
C ILE A 19 -27.54 9.55 -19.23
N PHE A 20 -28.38 8.88 -18.43
CA PHE A 20 -28.03 8.53 -17.04
C PHE A 20 -26.80 7.63 -16.97
N ILE A 21 -26.71 6.59 -17.80
CA ILE A 21 -25.53 5.71 -17.88
C ILE A 21 -24.29 6.51 -18.27
N GLY A 22 -24.39 7.34 -19.32
CA GLY A 22 -23.27 8.19 -19.76
C GLY A 22 -22.77 9.13 -18.66
N PHE A 23 -23.71 9.78 -17.94
CA PHE A 23 -23.38 10.63 -16.81
C PHE A 23 -22.73 9.86 -15.65
N THR A 24 -23.28 8.68 -15.32
CA THR A 24 -22.69 7.81 -14.27
C THR A 24 -21.27 7.39 -14.64
N LEU A 25 -21.02 6.99 -15.88
CA LEU A 25 -19.66 6.64 -16.33
C LEU A 25 -18.71 7.85 -16.35
N PHE A 26 -19.21 9.03 -16.70
CA PHE A 26 -18.42 10.26 -16.62
C PHE A 26 -18.02 10.58 -15.17
N ILE A 27 -18.97 10.63 -14.25
CA ILE A 27 -18.66 10.84 -12.82
C ILE A 27 -17.74 9.73 -12.30
N GLY A 28 -18.03 8.48 -12.65
CA GLY A 28 -17.19 7.34 -12.27
C GLY A 28 -15.74 7.47 -12.76
N SER A 29 -15.53 7.97 -13.98
CA SER A 29 -14.19 8.21 -14.52
C SER A 29 -13.45 9.31 -13.76
N GLN A 30 -14.14 10.38 -13.31
CA GLN A 30 -13.52 11.44 -12.51
C GLN A 30 -13.08 10.91 -11.13
N VAL A 31 -13.96 10.15 -10.46
CA VAL A 31 -13.62 9.50 -9.18
C VAL A 31 -12.46 8.53 -9.35
N PHE A 32 -12.51 7.69 -10.39
CA PHE A 32 -11.45 6.74 -10.71
C PHE A 32 -10.11 7.46 -10.91
N ASN A 33 -10.06 8.50 -11.73
CA ASN A 33 -8.83 9.24 -11.99
C ASN A 33 -8.30 9.92 -10.73
N GLY A 34 -9.16 10.54 -9.91
CA GLY A 34 -8.77 11.15 -8.64
C GLY A 34 -8.27 10.13 -7.61
N PHE A 35 -8.87 8.95 -7.56
CA PHE A 35 -8.52 7.86 -6.65
C PHE A 35 -7.21 7.18 -7.06
N THR A 36 -7.00 6.90 -8.35
CA THR A 36 -5.84 6.14 -8.83
C THR A 36 -4.61 6.98 -9.14
N ASN A 37 -4.73 8.31 -9.11
CA ASN A 37 -3.62 9.25 -9.37
C ASN A 37 -3.59 10.36 -8.30
N MET A 38 -3.77 10.00 -7.04
CA MET A 38 -3.72 10.96 -5.92
C MET A 38 -2.36 11.61 -5.79
N VAL A 39 -1.31 10.84 -6.06
CA VAL A 39 0.05 11.32 -6.25
C VAL A 39 0.52 10.73 -7.58
N SER A 40 0.86 11.57 -8.52
CA SER A 40 1.38 11.14 -9.81
C SER A 40 2.81 10.63 -9.69
N ARG A 41 3.24 9.80 -10.64
CA ARG A 41 4.62 9.31 -10.69
C ARG A 41 5.63 10.46 -10.76
N GLU A 42 5.32 11.51 -11.51
CA GLU A 42 6.15 12.72 -11.64
C GLU A 42 6.32 13.42 -10.28
N GLU A 43 5.26 13.52 -9.49
CA GLU A 43 5.32 14.09 -8.14
C GLU A 43 6.19 13.22 -7.21
N THR A 44 6.15 11.89 -7.33
CA THR A 44 7.03 11.02 -6.52
C THR A 44 8.49 11.20 -6.88
N LEU A 45 8.84 11.39 -8.17
CA LEU A 45 10.20 11.67 -8.62
C LEU A 45 10.70 13.04 -8.16
N ILE A 46 9.81 14.04 -8.11
CA ILE A 46 10.16 15.36 -7.52
C ILE A 46 10.36 15.20 -6.01
N GLY A 47 9.47 14.49 -5.33
CA GLY A 47 9.56 14.20 -3.89
C GLY A 47 10.83 13.44 -3.53
N GLU A 48 11.27 12.51 -4.39
CA GLU A 48 12.50 11.73 -4.19
C GLU A 48 13.72 12.63 -4.02
N GLN A 49 13.78 13.77 -4.71
CA GLN A 49 14.89 14.73 -4.58
C GLN A 49 15.10 15.20 -3.13
N SER A 50 14.05 15.26 -2.33
CA SER A 50 14.15 15.62 -0.92
C SER A 50 14.85 14.57 -0.06
N TYR A 51 14.92 13.34 -0.50
CA TYR A 51 15.58 12.22 0.17
C TYR A 51 16.93 11.83 -0.47
N GLU A 52 17.32 12.48 -1.58
CA GLU A 52 18.52 12.09 -2.33
C GLU A 52 19.78 12.16 -1.47
N GLN A 53 19.99 13.24 -0.72
CA GLN A 53 21.16 13.38 0.15
C GLN A 53 21.18 12.32 1.27
N GLU A 54 20.04 12.05 1.88
CA GLU A 54 19.90 11.01 2.92
C GLU A 54 20.23 9.62 2.34
N PHE A 55 19.71 9.35 1.13
CA PHE A 55 19.98 8.10 0.44
C PHE A 55 21.46 7.98 0.01
N GLU A 56 22.07 9.05 -0.50
CA GLU A 56 23.51 9.07 -0.84
C GLU A 56 24.37 8.82 0.40
N ASP A 57 24.04 9.44 1.55
CA ASP A 57 24.75 9.22 2.80
C ASP A 57 24.57 7.77 3.30
N PHE A 58 23.37 7.21 3.20
CA PHE A 58 23.10 5.83 3.49
C PHE A 58 23.89 4.87 2.59
N ALA A 59 23.97 5.15 1.30
CA ALA A 59 24.59 4.28 0.30
C ALA A 59 26.13 4.25 0.39
N LYS A 60 26.77 5.22 1.09
CA LYS A 60 28.22 5.27 1.23
C LYS A 60 28.78 3.99 1.84
N GLY A 61 29.64 3.31 1.07
CA GLY A 61 30.31 2.07 1.51
C GLY A 61 29.41 0.84 1.54
N LYS A 62 28.18 0.93 1.03
CA LYS A 62 27.26 -0.20 0.86
C LYS A 62 27.16 -0.61 -0.61
N GLU A 63 26.93 -1.88 -0.86
CA GLU A 63 26.66 -2.42 -2.19
C GLU A 63 25.15 -2.30 -2.49
N VAL A 64 24.79 -1.28 -3.27
CA VAL A 64 23.41 -0.98 -3.67
C VAL A 64 23.20 -1.36 -5.12
N HIS A 65 22.32 -2.31 -5.38
CA HIS A 65 21.95 -2.77 -6.72
C HIS A 65 20.57 -2.24 -7.12
N TYR A 66 20.50 -1.58 -8.28
CA TYR A 66 19.23 -1.25 -8.92
C TYR A 66 18.79 -2.42 -9.77
N ILE A 67 17.74 -3.09 -9.37
CA ILE A 67 17.22 -4.27 -10.08
C ILE A 67 15.82 -4.03 -10.62
N ASN A 68 15.47 -4.81 -11.65
CA ASN A 68 14.13 -4.84 -12.19
C ASN A 68 13.71 -6.31 -12.39
N PHE A 69 12.52 -6.66 -12.01
CA PHE A 69 11.97 -7.99 -12.26
C PHE A 69 10.54 -7.88 -12.81
N PRO A 70 10.10 -8.83 -13.66
CA PRO A 70 8.78 -8.77 -14.27
C PRO A 70 7.69 -9.05 -13.23
N SER A 71 6.57 -8.33 -13.31
CA SER A 71 5.36 -8.75 -12.60
C SER A 71 4.84 -10.05 -13.20
N SER A 72 4.50 -11.02 -12.35
CA SER A 72 3.96 -12.31 -12.75
C SER A 72 2.53 -12.19 -13.31
N LYS A 73 1.79 -11.18 -12.86
CA LYS A 73 0.39 -11.00 -13.17
C LYS A 73 0.11 -9.92 -14.22
N TYR A 74 0.97 -8.91 -14.32
CA TYR A 74 0.76 -7.74 -15.16
C TYR A 74 1.98 -7.50 -16.08
N LYS A 75 1.74 -6.83 -17.22
CA LYS A 75 2.80 -6.56 -18.21
C LYS A 75 3.60 -5.30 -17.85
N HIS A 76 4.36 -5.36 -16.74
CA HIS A 76 5.32 -4.31 -16.36
C HIS A 76 6.48 -4.94 -15.58
N ASN A 77 7.54 -4.15 -15.40
CA ASN A 77 8.64 -4.48 -14.52
C ASN A 77 8.48 -3.73 -13.20
N ILE A 78 8.91 -4.37 -12.11
CA ILE A 78 8.92 -3.84 -10.76
C ILE A 78 10.36 -3.43 -10.45
N PRO A 79 10.67 -2.12 -10.38
CA PRO A 79 11.96 -1.62 -9.96
C PRO A 79 12.15 -1.79 -8.46
N ALA A 80 13.38 -2.09 -8.05
CA ALA A 80 13.72 -2.21 -6.64
C ALA A 80 15.18 -1.85 -6.38
N LEU A 81 15.46 -1.49 -5.13
CA LEU A 81 16.79 -1.36 -4.56
C LEU A 81 17.08 -2.63 -3.77
N LEU A 82 18.12 -3.35 -4.14
CA LEU A 82 18.64 -4.49 -3.39
C LEU A 82 19.94 -4.06 -2.70
N VAL A 83 19.95 -4.11 -1.38
CA VAL A 83 21.15 -3.79 -0.58
C VAL A 83 21.55 -5.03 0.21
N LYS A 84 22.78 -5.49 0.00
CA LYS A 84 23.33 -6.67 0.65
C LYS A 84 24.44 -6.30 1.60
N GLN A 85 24.60 -7.10 2.63
CA GLN A 85 25.70 -7.02 3.58
C GLN A 85 26.26 -8.40 3.86
N ASP A 86 27.58 -8.53 3.85
CA ASP A 86 28.25 -9.81 4.07
C ASP A 86 27.79 -10.50 5.36
N GLY A 87 27.49 -11.78 5.25
CA GLY A 87 27.06 -12.62 6.37
C GLY A 87 25.55 -12.66 6.60
N ASN A 88 24.75 -11.75 6.03
CA ASN A 88 23.30 -11.79 6.14
C ASN A 88 22.73 -13.01 5.38
N LYS A 89 21.66 -13.57 5.94
CA LYS A 89 20.96 -14.75 5.37
C LYS A 89 19.47 -14.53 5.26
N ASN A 90 18.99 -13.40 5.74
CA ASN A 90 17.58 -13.01 5.79
C ASN A 90 17.36 -11.76 4.95
N MET A 91 16.13 -11.47 4.60
CA MET A 91 15.79 -10.28 3.82
C MET A 91 14.57 -9.56 4.37
N ALA A 92 14.63 -8.25 4.38
CA ALA A 92 13.47 -7.38 4.59
C ALA A 92 12.99 -6.85 3.23
N VAL A 93 11.75 -7.14 2.87
CA VAL A 93 11.06 -6.53 1.73
C VAL A 93 10.34 -5.30 2.24
N LEU A 94 10.70 -4.14 1.71
CA LEU A 94 10.22 -2.83 2.18
C LEU A 94 9.28 -2.19 1.15
N VAL A 95 8.14 -1.69 1.63
CA VAL A 95 7.06 -1.11 0.82
C VAL A 95 6.75 0.29 1.32
N HIS A 96 7.08 1.31 0.53
CA HIS A 96 6.95 2.72 0.88
C HIS A 96 5.51 3.22 0.94
N GLY A 97 5.28 4.34 1.65
CA GLY A 97 4.00 5.05 1.69
C GLY A 97 3.65 5.74 0.36
N MET A 98 2.44 6.29 0.26
CA MET A 98 2.01 7.06 -0.93
C MET A 98 2.91 8.29 -1.13
N GLY A 99 3.34 8.50 -2.35
CA GLY A 99 4.27 9.60 -2.68
C GLY A 99 5.75 9.30 -2.45
N GLY A 100 6.08 8.17 -1.80
CA GLY A 100 7.44 7.70 -1.61
C GLY A 100 8.00 6.92 -2.80
N THR A 101 9.26 6.51 -2.65
CA THR A 101 9.98 5.57 -3.52
C THR A 101 10.82 4.65 -2.66
N GLY A 102 11.49 3.66 -3.23
CA GLY A 102 12.43 2.82 -2.50
C GLY A 102 13.50 3.64 -1.75
N LYS A 103 14.00 4.74 -2.34
CA LYS A 103 15.01 5.60 -1.70
C LYS A 103 14.49 6.31 -0.43
N SER A 104 13.20 6.64 -0.37
CA SER A 104 12.62 7.31 0.81
C SER A 104 12.69 6.46 2.08
N LEU A 105 12.99 5.15 1.94
CA LEU A 105 13.09 4.18 3.03
C LEU A 105 14.53 3.95 3.52
N SER A 106 15.51 4.78 3.14
CA SER A 106 16.92 4.61 3.52
C SER A 106 17.13 4.43 5.03
N HIS A 107 16.40 5.18 5.85
CA HIS A 107 16.44 5.06 7.32
C HIS A 107 15.91 3.70 7.82
N ILE A 108 14.92 3.11 7.15
CA ILE A 108 14.41 1.77 7.46
C ILE A 108 15.37 0.68 6.95
N MET A 109 15.95 0.89 5.76
CA MET A 109 16.99 -0.01 5.23
C MET A 109 18.13 -0.16 6.23
N ASP A 110 18.60 0.96 6.80
CA ASP A 110 19.70 0.95 7.80
C ASP A 110 19.32 0.17 9.06
N ILE A 111 18.08 0.30 9.54
CA ILE A 111 17.56 -0.48 10.66
C ILE A 111 17.65 -1.97 10.38
N PHE A 112 17.13 -2.45 9.23
CA PHE A 112 17.13 -3.87 8.91
C PHE A 112 18.51 -4.44 8.61
N LEU A 113 19.40 -3.69 7.95
CA LEU A 113 20.81 -4.08 7.79
C LEU A 113 21.49 -4.27 9.16
N ASN A 114 21.28 -3.36 10.10
CA ASN A 114 21.79 -3.48 11.48
C ASN A 114 21.17 -4.65 12.27
N LEU A 115 20.01 -5.18 11.85
CA LEU A 115 19.38 -6.37 12.41
C LEU A 115 19.80 -7.67 11.72
N GLY A 116 20.72 -7.59 10.75
CA GLY A 116 21.24 -8.78 10.03
C GLY A 116 20.34 -9.26 8.89
N TYR A 117 19.58 -8.36 8.28
CA TYR A 117 18.76 -8.59 7.10
C TYR A 117 19.31 -7.81 5.91
N ASP A 118 19.44 -8.46 4.76
CA ASP A 118 19.50 -7.75 3.49
C ASP A 118 18.17 -7.04 3.21
N VAL A 119 18.18 -6.10 2.29
CA VAL A 119 16.99 -5.28 2.03
C VAL A 119 16.63 -5.31 0.55
N LEU A 120 15.34 -5.50 0.27
CA LEU A 120 14.73 -5.31 -1.04
C LEU A 120 13.62 -4.26 -0.94
N ALA A 121 13.87 -3.03 -1.37
CA ALA A 121 12.89 -1.95 -1.35
C ALA A 121 12.35 -1.72 -2.76
N ILE A 122 11.05 -1.97 -2.97
CA ILE A 122 10.40 -1.82 -4.28
C ILE A 122 9.88 -0.40 -4.50
N ASP A 123 9.87 0.06 -5.75
CA ASP A 123 9.00 1.16 -6.16
C ASP A 123 7.62 0.61 -6.46
N GLN A 124 6.60 1.04 -5.70
CA GLN A 124 5.22 0.63 -5.94
C GLN A 124 4.71 1.20 -7.27
N ARG A 125 3.56 0.68 -7.75
CA ARG A 125 2.91 1.14 -8.99
C ARG A 125 2.77 2.66 -8.99
N ASN A 126 2.92 3.29 -10.16
CA ASN A 126 2.81 4.74 -10.35
C ASN A 126 3.72 5.56 -9.42
N SER A 127 4.89 5.02 -9.03
CA SER A 127 5.86 5.68 -8.15
C SER A 127 7.29 5.43 -8.61
N GLY A 128 8.17 6.40 -8.41
CA GLY A 128 9.60 6.29 -8.72
C GLY A 128 9.86 5.83 -10.15
N ASN A 129 10.59 4.75 -10.29
CA ASN A 129 10.92 4.14 -11.58
C ASN A 129 9.84 3.16 -12.08
N ASN A 130 8.82 2.84 -11.28
CA ASN A 130 7.73 1.96 -11.67
C ASN A 130 6.73 2.69 -12.57
N GLN A 131 6.69 2.31 -13.85
CA GLN A 131 5.83 2.90 -14.87
C GLN A 131 4.44 2.25 -14.95
N ALA A 132 4.15 1.25 -14.11
CA ALA A 132 2.82 0.67 -14.04
C ALA A 132 1.81 1.75 -13.63
N PRO A 133 0.70 1.92 -14.35
CA PRO A 133 -0.28 2.94 -14.03
C PRO A 133 -1.04 2.60 -12.77
N TYR A 134 -1.59 3.62 -12.14
CA TYR A 134 -2.56 3.58 -11.05
C TYR A 134 -2.00 3.14 -9.70
N ASN A 135 -2.32 3.94 -8.69
CA ASN A 135 -2.32 3.53 -7.30
C ASN A 135 -3.67 2.89 -6.98
N THR A 136 -3.71 1.71 -6.37
CA THR A 136 -4.96 0.96 -6.18
C THR A 136 -5.23 0.56 -4.74
N PHE A 137 -4.62 1.29 -3.79
CA PHE A 137 -4.74 1.08 -2.35
C PHE A 137 -4.47 -0.37 -1.92
N GLY A 138 -3.42 -0.93 -2.52
CA GLY A 138 -2.90 -2.25 -2.22
C GLY A 138 -3.48 -3.39 -3.07
N VAL A 139 -4.59 -3.17 -3.81
CA VAL A 139 -5.23 -4.26 -4.55
C VAL A 139 -4.32 -4.83 -5.64
N LEU A 140 -3.77 -3.99 -6.51
CA LEU A 140 -2.84 -4.44 -7.55
C LEU A 140 -1.39 -4.48 -7.05
N GLU A 141 -1.01 -3.58 -6.15
CA GLU A 141 0.31 -3.52 -5.51
C GLU A 141 0.64 -4.82 -4.78
N SER A 142 -0.36 -5.46 -4.15
CA SER A 142 -0.15 -6.72 -3.41
C SER A 142 0.40 -7.85 -4.29
N TYR A 143 0.09 -7.89 -5.58
CA TYR A 143 0.67 -8.87 -6.48
C TYR A 143 2.14 -8.58 -6.78
N ASP A 144 2.49 -7.31 -6.96
CA ASP A 144 3.87 -6.88 -7.16
C ASP A 144 4.72 -7.12 -5.90
N ILE A 145 4.11 -6.99 -4.70
CA ILE A 145 4.75 -7.33 -3.42
C ILE A 145 5.01 -8.85 -3.33
N LEU A 146 4.05 -9.68 -3.72
CA LEU A 146 4.26 -11.14 -3.74
C LEU A 146 5.38 -11.54 -4.71
N ASP A 147 5.47 -10.90 -5.89
CA ASP A 147 6.59 -11.07 -6.81
C ASP A 147 7.93 -10.67 -6.17
N ALA A 148 7.95 -9.59 -5.38
CA ALA A 148 9.14 -9.16 -4.63
C ALA A 148 9.52 -10.17 -3.52
N ILE A 149 8.54 -10.76 -2.84
CA ILE A 149 8.77 -11.85 -1.87
C ILE A 149 9.40 -13.07 -2.56
N ASP A 150 8.95 -13.44 -3.75
CA ASP A 150 9.52 -14.55 -4.52
C ASP A 150 10.96 -14.25 -4.97
N ILE A 151 11.27 -13.01 -5.35
CA ILE A 151 12.65 -12.58 -5.64
C ILE A 151 13.50 -12.65 -4.36
N ALA A 152 13.01 -12.10 -3.24
CA ALA A 152 13.69 -12.17 -1.96
C ALA A 152 14.00 -13.63 -1.56
N LYS A 153 13.03 -14.54 -1.72
CA LYS A 153 13.21 -15.97 -1.42
C LYS A 153 14.26 -16.62 -2.27
N LYS A 154 14.34 -16.28 -3.57
CA LYS A 154 15.40 -16.78 -4.48
C LYS A 154 16.78 -16.28 -4.07
N GLU A 155 16.88 -15.02 -3.61
CA GLU A 155 18.15 -14.41 -3.19
C GLU A 155 18.72 -15.02 -1.91
N ILE A 156 17.88 -15.31 -0.90
CA ILE A 156 18.32 -15.81 0.42
C ILE A 156 18.27 -17.35 0.53
N GLY A 157 17.62 -18.05 -0.40
CA GLY A 157 17.46 -19.50 -0.39
C GLY A 157 16.44 -19.99 0.65
N GLU A 158 16.32 -21.32 0.78
CA GLU A 158 15.25 -21.97 1.55
C GLU A 158 15.30 -21.69 3.06
N ASN A 159 16.48 -21.53 3.63
CA ASN A 159 16.69 -21.37 5.07
C ASN A 159 16.63 -19.91 5.55
N GLY A 160 16.59 -18.95 4.62
CA GLY A 160 16.49 -17.54 4.95
C GLY A 160 15.07 -17.15 5.35
N LYS A 161 14.96 -16.13 6.23
CA LYS A 161 13.71 -15.56 6.70
C LYS A 161 13.39 -14.25 6.00
N ILE A 162 12.13 -14.03 5.70
CA ILE A 162 11.64 -12.80 5.09
C ILE A 162 10.77 -12.03 6.08
N VAL A 163 11.12 -10.75 6.27
CA VAL A 163 10.25 -9.75 6.89
C VAL A 163 9.58 -8.96 5.75
N LEU A 164 8.26 -8.89 5.73
CA LEU A 164 7.53 -7.92 4.93
C LEU A 164 7.22 -6.72 5.81
N TRP A 165 7.78 -5.57 5.46
CA TRP A 165 7.57 -4.31 6.15
C TRP A 165 6.90 -3.30 5.22
N GLY A 166 5.88 -2.60 5.71
CA GLY A 166 5.22 -1.55 4.94
C GLY A 166 4.82 -0.36 5.80
N GLU A 167 4.83 0.84 5.20
CA GLU A 167 4.46 2.10 5.82
C GLU A 167 3.20 2.67 5.19
N SER A 168 2.22 3.11 6.00
CA SER A 168 1.06 3.86 5.53
C SER A 168 0.28 3.11 4.43
N TYR A 169 0.21 3.66 3.24
CA TYR A 169 -0.27 3.02 2.01
C TYR A 169 0.44 1.70 1.73
N GLY A 170 1.78 1.66 1.90
CA GLY A 170 2.57 0.44 1.74
C GLY A 170 2.24 -0.62 2.80
N ALA A 171 1.82 -0.20 3.99
CA ALA A 171 1.35 -1.12 5.03
C ALA A 171 0.00 -1.76 4.65
N ALA A 172 -0.94 -1.00 4.07
CA ALA A 172 -2.17 -1.56 3.50
C ALA A 172 -1.87 -2.57 2.39
N SER A 173 -0.98 -2.20 1.45
CA SER A 173 -0.54 -3.07 0.36
C SER A 173 0.10 -4.36 0.88
N SER A 174 0.94 -4.26 1.92
CA SER A 174 1.61 -5.40 2.57
C SER A 174 0.62 -6.30 3.31
N ALA A 175 -0.37 -5.73 4.01
CA ALA A 175 -1.42 -6.49 4.69
C ALA A 175 -2.30 -7.26 3.70
N ILE A 176 -2.64 -6.65 2.56
CA ILE A 176 -3.39 -7.30 1.49
C ILE A 176 -2.54 -8.41 0.84
N ALA A 177 -1.25 -8.16 0.58
CA ALA A 177 -0.35 -9.16 0.02
C ALA A 177 -0.21 -10.38 0.93
N ALA A 178 0.11 -10.18 2.21
CA ALA A 178 0.23 -11.25 3.19
C ALA A 178 -1.09 -12.00 3.40
N GLY A 179 -2.24 -11.30 3.37
CA GLY A 179 -3.55 -11.94 3.48
C GLY A 179 -3.97 -12.73 2.24
N ARG A 180 -3.32 -12.50 1.08
CA ARG A 180 -3.48 -13.31 -0.14
C ARG A 180 -2.61 -14.55 -0.12
N ASP A 181 -1.34 -14.39 0.26
CA ASP A 181 -0.36 -15.46 0.37
C ASP A 181 0.75 -15.05 1.36
N ASP A 182 0.87 -15.77 2.48
CA ASP A 182 1.92 -15.55 3.47
C ASP A 182 2.94 -16.70 3.54
N GLN A 183 2.92 -17.62 2.58
CA GLN A 183 3.73 -18.85 2.63
C GLN A 183 5.23 -18.56 2.78
N ASN A 184 5.76 -17.60 2.01
CA ASN A 184 7.17 -17.20 2.01
C ASN A 184 7.48 -16.05 2.97
N ILE A 185 6.49 -15.53 3.70
CA ILE A 185 6.65 -14.46 4.70
C ILE A 185 6.87 -15.11 6.07
N ASN A 186 7.84 -14.64 6.84
CA ASN A 186 8.06 -15.09 8.21
C ASN A 186 7.51 -14.10 9.23
N TYR A 187 7.54 -12.80 8.93
CA TYR A 187 7.07 -11.74 9.81
C TYR A 187 6.43 -10.62 8.98
N LEU A 188 5.34 -10.05 9.47
CA LEU A 188 4.69 -8.88 8.89
C LEU A 188 4.81 -7.71 9.87
N ILE A 189 5.33 -6.56 9.40
CA ILE A 189 5.45 -5.33 10.18
C ILE A 189 4.75 -4.20 9.43
N LEU A 190 3.81 -3.53 10.09
CA LEU A 190 2.97 -2.49 9.54
C LEU A 190 3.16 -1.19 10.33
N GLU A 191 3.81 -0.20 9.73
CA GLU A 191 4.04 1.12 10.32
C GLU A 191 2.94 2.09 9.88
N SER A 192 2.26 2.71 10.86
CA SER A 192 1.21 3.70 10.63
C SER A 192 0.21 3.29 9.53
N PRO A 193 -0.39 2.09 9.62
CA PRO A 193 -1.10 1.48 8.49
C PRO A 193 -2.41 2.18 8.14
N LEU A 194 -2.68 2.30 6.86
CA LEU A 194 -4.01 2.58 6.34
C LEU A 194 -4.83 1.27 6.36
N ALA A 195 -5.86 1.19 7.18
CA ALA A 195 -6.64 -0.05 7.35
C ALA A 195 -7.74 -0.20 6.30
N ASP A 196 -8.77 0.62 6.38
CA ASP A 196 -9.81 0.71 5.36
C ASP A 196 -9.64 2.01 4.57
N SER A 197 -9.15 1.88 3.35
CA SER A 197 -8.97 3.01 2.45
C SER A 197 -10.29 3.67 2.03
N ASN A 198 -11.44 3.03 2.31
CA ASN A 198 -12.75 3.64 2.11
C ASN A 198 -12.99 4.84 3.04
N GLU A 199 -12.44 4.84 4.28
CA GLU A 199 -12.57 5.99 5.17
C GLU A 199 -11.99 7.25 4.53
N PHE A 200 -10.79 7.11 3.98
CA PHE A 200 -10.10 8.19 3.28
C PHE A 200 -10.83 8.61 1.99
N LEU A 201 -11.31 7.65 1.20
CA LEU A 201 -12.09 7.93 0.00
C LEU A 201 -13.39 8.68 0.33
N ASP A 202 -14.11 8.24 1.36
CA ASP A 202 -15.38 8.85 1.79
C ASP A 202 -15.18 10.28 2.28
N GLU A 203 -14.07 10.58 2.98
CA GLU A 203 -13.72 11.93 3.40
C GLU A 203 -13.49 12.84 2.17
N LYS A 204 -12.69 12.38 1.21
CA LYS A 204 -12.41 13.14 -0.02
C LYS A 204 -13.67 13.37 -0.87
N LEU A 205 -14.54 12.38 -0.97
CA LEU A 205 -15.80 12.54 -1.70
C LEU A 205 -16.75 13.52 -1.00
N ARG A 206 -16.77 13.56 0.33
CA ARG A 206 -17.54 14.56 1.09
C ARG A 206 -17.00 15.97 0.89
N GLU A 207 -15.67 16.17 0.84
CA GLU A 207 -15.09 17.47 0.51
C GLU A 207 -15.52 17.94 -0.90
N ILE A 208 -15.58 17.03 -1.88
CA ILE A 208 -16.03 17.34 -3.24
C ILE A 208 -17.54 17.66 -3.26
N GLU A 209 -18.36 16.89 -2.54
CA GLU A 209 -19.79 17.14 -2.40
C GLU A 209 -20.07 18.57 -1.90
N GLN A 210 -19.35 19.02 -0.86
CA GLN A 210 -19.50 20.38 -0.31
C GLN A 210 -19.15 21.47 -1.33
N LYS A 211 -18.21 21.21 -2.25
CA LYS A 211 -17.75 22.18 -3.25
C LYS A 211 -18.56 22.15 -4.54
N GLN A 212 -19.07 20.99 -4.95
CA GLN A 212 -19.64 20.77 -6.28
C GLN A 212 -21.12 20.35 -6.24
N GLY A 213 -21.66 19.98 -5.07
CA GLY A 213 -23.07 19.61 -4.89
C GLY A 213 -23.45 18.23 -5.44
N VAL A 214 -22.49 17.43 -5.92
CA VAL A 214 -22.73 16.04 -6.33
C VAL A 214 -22.64 15.14 -5.09
N PRO A 215 -23.71 14.35 -4.77
CA PRO A 215 -23.69 13.52 -3.56
C PRO A 215 -22.51 12.55 -3.49
N ALA A 216 -21.79 12.50 -2.36
CA ALA A 216 -20.64 11.64 -2.15
C ALA A 216 -20.98 10.15 -2.37
N SER A 217 -22.16 9.72 -1.91
CA SER A 217 -22.66 8.35 -2.11
C SER A 217 -22.85 7.99 -3.57
N TYR A 218 -23.33 8.94 -4.40
CA TYR A 218 -23.46 8.73 -5.84
C TYR A 218 -22.10 8.71 -6.53
N MET A 219 -21.18 9.60 -6.16
CA MET A 219 -19.81 9.59 -6.67
C MET A 219 -19.11 8.26 -6.35
N LYS A 220 -19.22 7.78 -5.11
CA LYS A 220 -18.67 6.48 -4.69
C LYS A 220 -19.25 5.32 -5.50
N PHE A 221 -20.57 5.29 -5.67
CA PHE A 221 -21.26 4.29 -6.49
C PHE A 221 -20.76 4.31 -7.94
N ALA A 222 -20.72 5.49 -8.57
CA ALA A 222 -20.26 5.64 -9.94
C ALA A 222 -18.77 5.27 -10.10
N GLY A 223 -17.92 5.70 -9.17
CA GLY A 223 -16.50 5.35 -9.11
C GLY A 223 -16.28 3.86 -8.96
N ASN A 224 -17.04 3.20 -8.08
CA ASN A 224 -16.97 1.75 -7.90
C ASN A 224 -17.33 0.99 -9.18
N ILE A 225 -18.42 1.37 -9.86
CA ILE A 225 -18.79 0.77 -11.16
C ILE A 225 -17.65 0.95 -12.17
N TYR A 226 -17.11 2.16 -12.29
CA TYR A 226 -16.04 2.43 -13.26
C TYR A 226 -14.78 1.63 -12.95
N THR A 227 -14.38 1.54 -11.67
CA THR A 227 -13.24 0.75 -11.20
C THR A 227 -13.43 -0.74 -11.50
N MET A 228 -14.61 -1.29 -11.23
CA MET A 228 -14.92 -2.68 -11.57
C MET A 228 -14.82 -2.96 -13.08
N LEU A 229 -15.31 -2.04 -13.92
CA LEU A 229 -15.22 -2.17 -15.37
C LEU A 229 -13.79 -2.04 -15.90
N LYS A 230 -12.96 -1.19 -15.28
CA LYS A 230 -11.62 -0.84 -15.75
C LYS A 230 -10.53 -1.75 -15.20
N LEU A 231 -10.60 -2.10 -13.92
CA LEU A 231 -9.54 -2.82 -13.18
C LEU A 231 -10.02 -4.14 -12.56
N HIS A 232 -11.31 -4.49 -12.71
CA HIS A 232 -11.90 -5.75 -12.23
C HIS A 232 -11.81 -5.99 -10.72
N PHE A 233 -11.82 -4.90 -9.93
CA PHE A 233 -11.98 -4.96 -8.48
C PHE A 233 -12.95 -3.87 -8.00
N SER A 234 -13.46 -4.00 -6.78
CA SER A 234 -14.42 -3.06 -6.16
C SER A 234 -13.75 -2.26 -5.04
N PHE A 235 -14.40 -1.19 -4.60
CA PHE A 235 -13.95 -0.46 -3.40
C PHE A 235 -14.04 -1.28 -2.11
N ASP A 236 -14.72 -2.41 -2.11
CA ASP A 236 -14.67 -3.37 -1.01
C ASP A 236 -13.30 -4.06 -0.88
N ASP A 237 -12.53 -4.11 -1.96
CA ASP A 237 -11.23 -4.78 -2.00
C ASP A 237 -10.08 -3.90 -1.48
N ILE A 238 -10.33 -2.60 -1.23
CA ILE A 238 -9.33 -1.67 -0.65
C ILE A 238 -9.33 -1.65 0.89
N ASP A 239 -10.10 -2.51 1.52
CA ASP A 239 -10.14 -2.73 2.97
C ASP A 239 -9.14 -3.81 3.37
N ALA A 240 -7.96 -3.40 3.87
CA ALA A 240 -6.91 -4.32 4.28
C ALA A 240 -7.33 -5.23 5.46
N SER A 241 -8.34 -4.83 6.26
CA SER A 241 -8.84 -5.62 7.38
C SER A 241 -9.50 -6.92 6.92
N LYS A 242 -10.03 -6.94 5.70
CA LYS A 242 -10.62 -8.14 5.09
C LYS A 242 -9.57 -9.19 4.71
N PHE A 243 -8.34 -8.79 4.51
CA PHE A 243 -7.23 -9.65 4.10
C PHE A 243 -6.39 -10.09 5.29
N ILE A 244 -6.03 -9.17 6.20
CA ILE A 244 -5.11 -9.45 7.31
C ILE A 244 -5.63 -10.57 8.24
N LYS A 245 -6.93 -10.80 8.29
CA LYS A 245 -7.54 -11.93 9.03
C LYS A 245 -7.07 -13.31 8.56
N ASN A 246 -6.56 -13.41 7.34
CA ASN A 246 -6.05 -14.64 6.75
C ASN A 246 -4.54 -14.84 7.01
N VAL A 247 -3.85 -13.81 7.51
CA VAL A 247 -2.41 -13.89 7.84
C VAL A 247 -2.23 -14.86 8.99
N SER A 248 -1.30 -15.80 8.84
CA SER A 248 -0.94 -16.81 9.84
C SER A 248 0.38 -16.51 10.56
N LYS A 249 1.13 -15.56 10.04
CA LYS A 249 2.47 -15.19 10.52
C LYS A 249 2.40 -14.15 11.63
N PRO A 250 3.44 -14.05 12.50
CA PRO A 250 3.53 -12.99 13.50
C PRO A 250 3.40 -11.61 12.87
N VAL A 251 2.62 -10.72 13.51
CA VAL A 251 2.35 -9.36 13.03
C VAL A 251 2.70 -8.33 14.11
N LEU A 252 3.52 -7.36 13.75
CA LEU A 252 3.75 -6.14 14.53
C LEU A 252 3.06 -4.97 13.83
N ILE A 253 2.27 -4.21 14.60
CA ILE A 253 1.68 -2.94 14.14
C ILE A 253 2.25 -1.83 15.00
N THR A 254 2.75 -0.78 14.37
CA THR A 254 3.24 0.43 15.05
C THR A 254 2.42 1.63 14.61
N ASN A 255 2.02 2.46 15.56
CA ASN A 255 1.21 3.66 15.33
C ASN A 255 1.88 4.88 15.97
N ALA A 256 1.44 6.07 15.61
CA ALA A 256 1.81 7.32 16.25
C ALA A 256 0.54 8.04 16.76
N ASP A 257 0.53 8.53 18.03
CA ASP A 257 -0.68 9.04 18.67
C ASP A 257 -1.14 10.42 18.16
N LYS A 258 -0.27 11.13 17.42
CA LYS A 258 -0.58 12.41 16.74
C LYS A 258 -0.75 12.26 15.23
N ASP A 259 -0.86 11.01 14.75
CA ASP A 259 -1.12 10.76 13.35
C ASP A 259 -2.56 11.15 12.97
N THR A 260 -2.68 12.08 12.04
CA THR A 260 -3.97 12.56 11.49
C THR A 260 -4.25 12.02 10.10
N LEU A 261 -3.28 11.35 9.44
CA LEU A 261 -3.46 10.74 8.13
C LEU A 261 -3.95 9.31 8.26
N THR A 262 -3.32 8.52 9.13
CA THR A 262 -3.73 7.18 9.51
C THR A 262 -3.85 7.11 11.04
N PRO A 263 -4.93 7.63 11.61
CA PRO A 263 -5.10 7.69 13.06
C PRO A 263 -4.97 6.32 13.72
N PRO A 264 -4.54 6.22 15.00
CA PRO A 264 -4.25 4.96 15.68
C PRO A 264 -5.37 3.93 15.61
N HIS A 265 -6.64 4.36 15.50
CA HIS A 265 -7.77 3.43 15.37
C HIS A 265 -7.69 2.53 14.13
N MET A 266 -7.01 2.98 13.07
CA MET A 266 -6.78 2.16 11.87
C MET A 266 -5.88 0.97 12.19
N GLY A 267 -4.72 1.19 12.81
CA GLY A 267 -3.86 0.08 13.26
C GLY A 267 -4.54 -0.82 14.29
N GLU A 268 -5.33 -0.25 15.21
CA GLU A 268 -6.14 -1.04 16.17
C GLU A 268 -7.19 -1.89 15.47
N SER A 269 -7.80 -1.40 14.38
CA SER A 269 -8.76 -2.16 13.57
C SER A 269 -8.10 -3.36 12.91
N LEU A 270 -6.92 -3.18 12.29
CA LEU A 270 -6.14 -4.29 11.75
C LEU A 270 -5.75 -5.29 12.84
N TYR A 271 -5.25 -4.80 13.98
CA TYR A 271 -4.88 -5.65 15.12
C TYR A 271 -6.06 -6.53 15.58
N LYS A 272 -7.25 -5.95 15.70
CA LYS A 272 -8.49 -6.69 16.08
C LYS A 272 -8.88 -7.71 15.01
N SER A 273 -8.60 -7.46 13.74
CA SER A 273 -8.95 -8.33 12.61
C SER A 273 -8.04 -9.55 12.49
N ILE A 274 -6.86 -9.56 13.10
CA ILE A 274 -5.94 -10.71 13.10
C ILE A 274 -6.49 -11.81 13.99
N ASN A 275 -6.64 -13.03 13.44
CA ASN A 275 -7.32 -14.16 14.09
C ASN A 275 -6.44 -15.01 15.02
N HIS A 276 -5.17 -14.63 15.27
CA HIS A 276 -4.24 -15.39 16.14
C HIS A 276 -3.61 -14.49 17.22
N ASN A 277 -2.90 -15.09 18.17
CA ASN A 277 -2.30 -14.38 19.31
C ASN A 277 -0.86 -13.90 19.07
N ASN A 278 -0.19 -14.34 17.99
CA ASN A 278 1.16 -13.90 17.64
C ASN A 278 1.09 -12.53 16.95
N LYS A 279 0.61 -11.54 17.69
CA LYS A 279 0.42 -10.16 17.21
C LYS A 279 0.73 -9.18 18.31
N GLU A 280 1.40 -8.10 17.93
CA GLU A 280 1.77 -7.01 18.81
C GLU A 280 1.31 -5.68 18.21
N ILE A 281 0.99 -4.72 19.08
CA ILE A 281 0.68 -3.36 18.69
C ILE A 281 1.40 -2.40 19.62
N PHE A 282 2.06 -1.41 19.03
CA PHE A 282 2.75 -0.34 19.75
C PHE A 282 2.25 1.02 19.25
N THR A 283 2.08 1.98 20.15
CA THR A 283 1.70 3.36 19.79
C THR A 283 2.69 4.35 20.38
N ALA A 284 3.51 4.93 19.53
CA ALA A 284 4.49 5.96 19.88
C ALA A 284 3.79 7.26 20.30
N LYS A 285 4.26 7.88 21.40
CA LYS A 285 3.65 9.08 21.97
C LYS A 285 4.33 10.35 21.47
N GLY A 286 3.54 11.31 21.01
CA GLY A 286 4.02 12.63 20.60
C GLY A 286 4.43 12.74 19.14
N TYR A 287 4.32 11.66 18.35
CA TYR A 287 4.76 11.62 16.95
C TYR A 287 3.56 11.72 16.00
N LYS A 288 3.81 12.30 14.83
CA LYS A 288 2.90 12.35 13.69
C LYS A 288 3.13 11.14 12.77
N HIS A 289 2.42 11.14 11.63
CA HIS A 289 2.47 10.10 10.62
C HIS A 289 3.91 9.73 10.21
N ALA A 290 4.30 8.46 10.37
CA ALA A 290 5.60 7.91 10.00
C ALA A 290 6.84 8.63 10.57
N GLU A 291 6.67 9.48 11.59
CA GLU A 291 7.78 10.21 12.19
C GLU A 291 8.61 9.37 13.17
N PHE A 292 7.97 8.44 13.86
CA PHE A 292 8.62 7.71 14.94
C PHE A 292 9.85 6.89 14.49
N PRO A 293 9.79 6.07 13.44
CA PRO A 293 10.97 5.31 12.98
C PRO A 293 12.13 6.20 12.55
N ARG A 294 11.82 7.39 12.03
CA ARG A 294 12.83 8.35 11.55
C ARG A 294 13.48 9.14 12.70
N LYS A 295 12.68 9.57 13.67
CA LYS A 295 13.15 10.40 14.78
C LYS A 295 13.78 9.60 15.93
N GLU A 296 13.28 8.39 16.18
CA GLU A 296 13.68 7.49 17.25
C GLU A 296 14.12 6.13 16.69
N SER A 297 15.04 6.17 15.72
CA SER A 297 15.47 4.99 14.98
C SER A 297 15.99 3.86 15.88
N ASP A 298 16.72 4.16 16.95
CA ASP A 298 17.22 3.15 17.90
C ASP A 298 16.09 2.53 18.72
N GLU A 299 15.12 3.32 19.17
CA GLU A 299 13.94 2.79 19.89
C GLU A 299 13.10 1.91 18.97
N TYR A 300 12.82 2.37 17.75
CA TYR A 300 12.10 1.60 16.75
C TYR A 300 12.82 0.28 16.41
N LYS A 301 14.13 0.34 16.18
CA LYS A 301 14.98 -0.84 15.96
C LYS A 301 14.86 -1.84 17.12
N ASN A 302 14.86 -1.38 18.37
CA ASN A 302 14.74 -2.24 19.54
C ASN A 302 13.36 -2.91 19.60
N ILE A 303 12.26 -2.20 19.25
CA ILE A 303 10.92 -2.77 19.18
C ILE A 303 10.88 -3.88 18.14
N VAL A 304 11.38 -3.61 16.92
CA VAL A 304 11.46 -4.61 15.85
C VAL A 304 12.34 -5.80 16.26
N ALA A 305 13.50 -5.56 16.85
CA ALA A 305 14.42 -6.62 17.32
C ALA A 305 13.76 -7.54 18.34
N ASN A 306 13.05 -6.97 19.31
CA ASN A 306 12.34 -7.75 20.35
C ASN A 306 11.24 -8.59 19.73
N PHE A 307 10.41 -8.00 18.86
CA PHE A 307 9.37 -8.72 18.13
C PHE A 307 9.94 -9.91 17.32
N LEU A 308 11.00 -9.71 16.56
CA LEU A 308 11.65 -10.77 15.77
C LEU A 308 12.27 -11.87 16.65
N LYS A 309 12.76 -11.51 17.85
CA LYS A 309 13.36 -12.44 18.80
C LYS A 309 12.32 -13.29 19.53
N GLU A 310 11.21 -12.69 19.94
CA GLU A 310 10.15 -13.34 20.71
C GLU A 310 9.32 -14.28 19.84
N ASN A 311 9.15 -13.93 18.58
CA ASN A 311 8.38 -14.71 17.60
C ASN A 311 9.30 -15.54 16.68
N LYS A 312 10.11 -16.44 17.28
CA LYS A 312 10.99 -17.34 16.50
C LYS A 312 10.14 -18.36 15.73
N TRP A 313 10.04 -18.17 14.43
CA TRP A 313 9.42 -19.08 13.46
C TRP A 313 10.48 -19.77 12.59
#